data_eea865079fc420ab36ecc62e33ea6d4a
#
_entry.id   eea865079fc420ab36ecc62e33ea6d4a
#
_cell.length_a   1.000
_cell.length_b   1.000
_cell.length_c   1.000
_cell.angle_alpha   90.00
_cell.angle_beta   90.00
_cell.angle_gamma   90.00
#
_symmetry.space_group_name_H-M   'P 1'
#
loop_
_entity.id
_entity.type
_entity.pdbx_description
1 polymer ?
#
loop_
_entity_poly.entity_id
_entity_poly.type
_entity_poly.pdbx_seq_one_letter_code
_entity_poly.pdbx_strand_id
1 'polypeptide(L)'
;IKPSFLQGKTWWLLGIPCLVILPLIWLVRGANSDWRLLNFVLFGIIFILTLIPFYDQGGWKKIKTILFPLLFFIVAIPWPLATDLQLTQWYKERISSIIVDILLLHDHVASLQGKVIDVGVFGQIGIDQACSGINGLQASIVVTLFFGHYYRFRWLNRIILVFCGAMIAIGFNLAR
;
A
#
# COMPACT_ATOMS: atom_id res chain seq x y z
N ILE A 1 -21.64 0.89 -36.18
CA ILE A 1 -21.32 1.96 -35.19
C ILE A 1 -22.25 1.70 -34.03
N LYS A 2 -21.75 1.09 -32.94
CA LYS A 2 -22.52 0.96 -31.70
C LYS A 2 -22.69 2.35 -31.09
N PRO A 3 -23.91 2.74 -30.70
CA PRO A 3 -24.09 4.01 -30.01
C PRO A 3 -23.24 4.00 -28.75
N SER A 4 -22.39 5.03 -28.59
CA SER A 4 -21.62 5.21 -27.38
C SER A 4 -22.60 5.37 -26.21
N PHE A 5 -22.40 4.62 -25.15
CA PHE A 5 -23.26 4.61 -23.97
C PHE A 5 -23.35 6.01 -23.31
N LEU A 6 -22.42 6.89 -23.64
CA LEU A 6 -22.29 8.26 -23.13
C LEU A 6 -22.27 9.29 -24.26
N GLN A 7 -23.38 9.43 -25.00
CA GLN A 7 -23.57 10.66 -25.78
C GLN A 7 -23.75 11.84 -24.80
N GLY A 8 -22.92 12.89 -24.98
CA GLY A 8 -22.88 14.18 -24.31
C GLY A 8 -23.69 14.48 -23.02
N LYS A 9 -24.91 14.00 -22.95
CA LYS A 9 -25.83 14.22 -21.81
C LYS A 9 -25.43 13.44 -20.53
N THR A 10 -24.82 12.30 -20.63
CA THR A 10 -24.46 11.43 -19.50
C THR A 10 -23.19 11.87 -18.79
N TRP A 11 -22.30 12.61 -19.44
CA TRP A 11 -21.14 13.24 -18.79
C TRP A 11 -21.53 14.24 -17.70
N TRP A 12 -22.65 14.95 -17.87
CA TRP A 12 -23.17 15.87 -16.86
C TRP A 12 -23.65 15.14 -15.62
N LEU A 13 -24.26 13.96 -15.77
CA LEU A 13 -24.71 13.13 -14.64
C LEU A 13 -23.56 12.61 -13.78
N LEU A 14 -22.38 12.48 -14.33
CA LEU A 14 -21.18 12.09 -13.59
C LEU A 14 -20.36 13.30 -13.15
N GLY A 15 -20.32 14.36 -13.96
CA GLY A 15 -19.56 15.58 -13.67
C GLY A 15 -20.13 16.37 -12.50
N ILE A 16 -21.45 16.48 -12.40
CA ILE A 16 -22.10 17.23 -11.30
C ILE A 16 -21.79 16.62 -9.92
N PRO A 17 -21.98 15.31 -9.67
CA PRO A 17 -21.57 14.71 -8.41
C PRO A 17 -20.09 14.90 -8.08
N CYS A 18 -19.22 14.81 -9.09
CA CYS A 18 -17.79 15.02 -8.90
C CYS A 18 -17.47 16.46 -8.48
N LEU A 19 -18.11 17.46 -9.09
CA LEU A 19 -17.94 18.87 -8.74
C LEU A 19 -18.34 19.17 -7.29
N VAL A 20 -19.30 18.43 -6.75
CA VAL A 20 -19.76 18.58 -5.35
C VAL A 20 -18.88 17.77 -4.40
N ILE A 21 -18.56 16.53 -4.76
CA ILE A 21 -17.83 15.61 -3.89
C ILE A 21 -16.36 16.02 -3.73
N LEU A 22 -15.69 16.50 -4.79
CA LEU A 22 -14.28 16.88 -4.72
C LEU A 22 -14.01 18.03 -3.74
N PRO A 23 -14.74 19.16 -3.76
CA PRO A 23 -14.59 20.22 -2.76
C PRO A 23 -14.88 19.73 -1.33
N LEU A 24 -15.90 18.88 -1.18
CA LEU A 24 -16.25 18.31 0.12
C LEU A 24 -15.13 17.45 0.69
N ILE A 25 -14.53 16.59 -0.14
CA ILE A 25 -13.38 15.77 0.24
C ILE A 25 -12.18 16.66 0.61
N TRP A 26 -11.94 17.74 -0.15
CA TRP A 26 -10.88 18.68 0.14
C TRP A 26 -11.09 19.38 1.49
N LEU A 27 -12.30 19.80 1.79
CA LEU A 27 -12.69 20.43 3.06
C LEU A 27 -12.52 19.47 4.24
N VAL A 28 -13.00 18.22 4.11
CA VAL A 28 -12.86 17.19 5.15
C VAL A 28 -11.40 16.82 5.37
N ARG A 29 -10.59 16.77 4.31
CA ARG A 29 -9.14 16.52 4.42
C ARG A 29 -8.41 17.66 5.13
N GLY A 30 -8.85 18.91 4.95
CA GLY A 30 -8.33 20.06 5.69
C GLY A 30 -8.66 20.02 7.17
N ALA A 31 -9.82 19.48 7.53
CA ALA A 31 -10.24 19.33 8.93
C ALA A 31 -9.60 18.11 9.61
N ASN A 32 -9.31 17.04 8.88
CA ASN A 32 -8.69 15.81 9.40
C ASN A 32 -7.73 15.19 8.37
N SER A 33 -6.46 15.56 8.48
CA SER A 33 -5.37 15.09 7.59
C SER A 33 -5.13 13.59 7.67
N ASP A 34 -5.46 12.98 8.84
CA ASP A 34 -5.18 11.57 9.10
C ASP A 34 -6.25 10.61 8.57
N TRP A 35 -7.32 11.14 8.02
CA TRP A 35 -8.40 10.32 7.48
C TRP A 35 -8.06 9.75 6.11
N ARG A 36 -7.11 8.84 6.10
CA ARG A 36 -6.57 8.20 4.88
C ARG A 36 -7.63 7.46 4.05
N LEU A 37 -8.78 7.11 4.64
CA LEU A 37 -9.91 6.50 3.93
C LEU A 37 -10.38 7.36 2.74
N LEU A 38 -10.28 8.69 2.86
CA LEU A 38 -10.63 9.62 1.77
C LEU A 38 -9.81 9.41 0.50
N ASN A 39 -8.57 8.93 0.62
CA ASN A 39 -7.74 8.62 -0.54
C ASN A 39 -8.32 7.45 -1.36
N PHE A 40 -8.93 6.46 -0.69
CA PHE A 40 -9.61 5.35 -1.35
C PHE A 40 -10.91 5.80 -2.01
N VAL A 41 -11.65 6.72 -1.40
CA VAL A 41 -12.86 7.31 -2.00
C VAL A 41 -12.49 8.11 -3.26
N LEU A 42 -11.48 8.97 -3.18
CA LEU A 42 -10.95 9.71 -4.33
C LEU A 42 -10.50 8.76 -5.44
N PHE A 43 -9.73 7.75 -5.07
CA PHE A 43 -9.30 6.72 -6.01
C PHE A 43 -10.49 6.03 -6.67
N GLY A 44 -11.51 5.63 -5.92
CA GLY A 44 -12.74 5.00 -6.44
C GLY A 44 -13.45 5.89 -7.47
N ILE A 45 -13.55 7.18 -7.21
CA ILE A 45 -14.12 8.15 -8.15
C ILE A 45 -13.29 8.22 -9.43
N ILE A 46 -11.97 8.39 -9.32
CA ILE A 46 -11.05 8.45 -10.46
C ILE A 46 -11.10 7.13 -11.24
N PHE A 47 -11.14 6.00 -10.55
CA PHE A 47 -11.23 4.67 -11.14
C PHE A 47 -12.47 4.52 -12.01
N ILE A 48 -13.65 4.85 -11.46
CA ILE A 48 -14.92 4.78 -12.19
C ILE A 48 -14.92 5.75 -13.38
N LEU A 49 -14.51 7.01 -13.17
CA LEU A 49 -14.45 8.01 -14.23
C LEU A 49 -13.48 7.63 -15.34
N THR A 50 -12.44 6.87 -15.04
CA THR A 50 -11.49 6.38 -16.04
C THR A 50 -12.06 5.17 -16.79
N LEU A 51 -12.73 4.24 -16.12
CA LEU A 51 -13.26 3.03 -16.74
C LEU A 51 -14.32 3.33 -17.80
N ILE A 52 -15.18 4.31 -17.55
CA ILE A 52 -16.32 4.63 -18.42
C ILE A 52 -15.89 4.96 -19.86
N PRO A 53 -15.01 5.96 -20.10
CA PRO A 53 -14.60 6.30 -21.47
C PRO A 53 -13.80 5.19 -22.17
N PHE A 54 -13.03 4.41 -21.40
CA PHE A 54 -12.31 3.27 -21.98
C PHE A 54 -13.24 2.13 -22.39
N TYR A 55 -14.30 1.90 -21.61
CA TYR A 55 -15.35 0.93 -21.99
C TYR A 55 -16.07 1.37 -23.25
N ASP A 56 -16.45 2.64 -23.36
CA ASP A 56 -17.11 3.20 -24.54
C ASP A 56 -16.29 3.08 -25.82
N GLN A 57 -14.98 3.29 -25.73
CA GLN A 57 -14.07 3.25 -26.89
C GLN A 57 -13.73 1.85 -27.39
N GLY A 58 -13.84 0.82 -26.57
CA GLY A 58 -13.41 -0.52 -27.00
C GLY A 58 -13.85 -1.66 -26.08
N GLY A 59 -14.83 -1.41 -25.20
CA GLY A 59 -15.40 -2.41 -24.32
C GLY A 59 -14.35 -3.06 -23.39
N TRP A 60 -14.61 -4.28 -23.00
CA TRP A 60 -13.76 -5.03 -22.08
C TRP A 60 -12.31 -5.22 -22.55
N LYS A 61 -12.06 -5.19 -23.86
CA LYS A 61 -10.71 -5.35 -24.41
C LYS A 61 -9.81 -4.18 -24.02
N LYS A 62 -10.33 -2.94 -24.06
CA LYS A 62 -9.60 -1.75 -23.63
C LYS A 62 -9.48 -1.65 -22.12
N ILE A 63 -10.51 -2.05 -21.37
CA ILE A 63 -10.43 -2.09 -19.90
C ILE A 63 -9.28 -2.97 -19.42
N LYS A 64 -9.12 -4.17 -19.99
CA LYS A 64 -8.01 -5.07 -19.62
C LYS A 64 -6.63 -4.43 -19.76
N THR A 65 -6.46 -3.50 -20.69
CA THR A 65 -5.18 -2.80 -20.91
C THR A 65 -4.84 -1.82 -19.78
N ILE A 66 -5.87 -1.16 -19.23
CA ILE A 66 -5.68 -0.15 -18.18
C ILE A 66 -5.91 -0.70 -16.75
N LEU A 67 -6.44 -1.92 -16.65
CA LEU A 67 -6.82 -2.51 -15.36
C LEU A 67 -5.62 -2.65 -14.43
N PHE A 68 -4.47 -3.09 -14.96
CA PHE A 68 -3.26 -3.23 -14.14
C PHE A 68 -2.78 -1.88 -13.59
N PRO A 69 -2.55 -0.82 -14.38
CA PRO A 69 -2.19 0.49 -13.84
C PRO A 69 -3.18 1.00 -12.79
N LEU A 70 -4.48 0.83 -13.02
CA LEU A 70 -5.49 1.27 -12.07
C LEU A 70 -5.42 0.47 -10.75
N LEU A 71 -5.34 -0.86 -10.81
CA LEU A 71 -5.22 -1.70 -9.61
C LEU A 71 -3.89 -1.49 -8.88
N PHE A 72 -2.83 -1.17 -9.63
CA PHE A 72 -1.52 -0.87 -9.07
C PHE A 72 -1.57 0.33 -8.10
N PHE A 73 -2.35 1.36 -8.41
CA PHE A 73 -2.51 2.52 -7.53
C PHE A 73 -3.14 2.15 -6.18
N ILE A 74 -3.99 1.13 -6.10
CA ILE A 74 -4.57 0.68 -4.80
C ILE A 74 -3.47 0.25 -3.83
N VAL A 75 -2.44 -0.43 -4.35
CA VAL A 75 -1.31 -0.90 -3.52
C VAL A 75 -0.39 0.27 -3.13
N ALA A 76 -0.30 1.30 -3.99
CA ALA A 76 0.54 2.47 -3.76
C ALA A 76 -0.11 3.50 -2.80
N ILE A 77 -1.45 3.48 -2.64
CA ILE A 77 -2.13 4.38 -1.71
C ILE A 77 -1.79 3.99 -0.26
N PRO A 78 -1.50 4.97 0.62
CA PRO A 78 -1.31 4.72 2.04
C PRO A 78 -2.52 4.02 2.65
N TRP A 79 -2.29 2.93 3.36
CA TRP A 79 -3.35 2.14 3.95
C TRP A 79 -4.16 2.94 5.00
N PRO A 80 -5.43 2.56 5.27
CA PRO A 80 -6.22 3.19 6.32
C PRO A 80 -5.48 3.14 7.66
N LEU A 81 -5.58 4.23 8.44
CA LEU A 81 -4.77 4.40 9.66
C LEU A 81 -4.92 3.23 10.64
N ALA A 82 -6.14 2.73 10.84
CA ALA A 82 -6.39 1.60 11.75
C ALA A 82 -5.65 0.33 11.28
N THR A 83 -5.73 -0.01 9.99
CA THR A 83 -5.05 -1.17 9.41
C THR A 83 -3.53 -1.00 9.44
N ASP A 84 -3.05 0.20 9.14
CA ASP A 84 -1.61 0.53 9.17
C ASP A 84 -1.04 0.39 10.58
N LEU A 85 -1.75 0.90 11.59
CA LEU A 85 -1.34 0.77 13.00
C LEU A 85 -1.33 -0.69 13.47
N GLN A 86 -2.36 -1.48 13.13
CA GLN A 86 -2.43 -2.90 13.49
C GLN A 86 -1.30 -3.70 12.84
N LEU A 87 -1.09 -3.51 11.54
CA LEU A 87 0.00 -4.17 10.81
C LEU A 87 1.37 -3.73 11.33
N THR A 88 1.56 -2.44 11.61
CA THR A 88 2.78 -1.91 12.18
C THR A 88 3.06 -2.54 13.54
N GLN A 89 2.05 -2.65 14.40
CA GLN A 89 2.20 -3.26 15.72
C GLN A 89 2.54 -4.75 15.62
N TRP A 90 1.78 -5.50 14.83
CA TRP A 90 2.03 -6.93 14.61
C TRP A 90 3.43 -7.17 14.03
N TYR A 91 3.83 -6.36 13.06
CA TYR A 91 5.13 -6.47 12.42
C TYR A 91 6.29 -6.16 13.40
N LYS A 92 6.14 -5.13 14.24
CA LYS A 92 7.09 -4.80 15.29
C LYS A 92 7.28 -5.95 16.28
N GLU A 93 6.18 -6.53 16.77
CA GLU A 93 6.23 -7.64 17.72
C GLU A 93 7.00 -8.83 17.12
N ARG A 94 6.75 -9.15 15.84
CA ARG A 94 7.44 -10.23 15.15
C ARG A 94 8.93 -9.95 14.93
N ILE A 95 9.27 -8.76 14.47
CA ILE A 95 10.66 -8.35 14.27
C ILE A 95 11.41 -8.33 15.60
N SER A 96 10.81 -7.80 16.65
CA SER A 96 11.42 -7.75 17.98
C SER A 96 11.69 -9.14 18.55
N SER A 97 10.76 -10.07 18.38
CA SER A 97 10.97 -11.48 18.77
C SER A 97 12.16 -12.09 18.02
N ILE A 98 12.24 -11.90 16.70
CA ILE A 98 13.35 -12.42 15.90
C ILE A 98 14.68 -11.82 16.33
N ILE A 99 14.72 -10.51 16.65
CA ILE A 99 15.95 -9.86 17.14
C ILE A 99 16.39 -10.45 18.48
N VAL A 100 15.44 -10.66 19.40
CA VAL A 100 15.76 -11.31 20.68
C VAL A 100 16.29 -12.72 20.47
N ASP A 101 15.66 -13.52 19.60
CA ASP A 101 16.12 -14.86 19.28
C ASP A 101 17.55 -14.87 18.68
N ILE A 102 17.84 -13.92 17.80
CA ILE A 102 19.20 -13.76 17.22
C ILE A 102 20.22 -13.39 18.30
N LEU A 103 19.87 -12.46 19.21
CA LEU A 103 20.77 -12.08 20.29
C LEU A 103 21.06 -13.24 21.25
N LEU A 104 20.04 -14.03 21.59
CA LEU A 104 20.19 -15.22 22.41
C LEU A 104 21.05 -16.28 21.75
N LEU A 105 20.94 -16.46 20.41
CA LEU A 105 21.81 -17.35 19.65
C LEU A 105 23.29 -16.94 19.66
N HIS A 106 23.58 -15.67 19.91
CA HIS A 106 24.93 -15.12 20.03
C HIS A 106 25.39 -14.97 21.51
N ASP A 107 24.78 -15.71 22.42
CA ASP A 107 25.07 -15.72 23.85
C ASP A 107 24.87 -14.34 24.56
N HIS A 108 24.07 -13.45 23.96
CA HIS A 108 23.68 -12.20 24.60
C HIS A 108 22.39 -12.38 25.39
N VAL A 109 22.38 -11.92 26.62
CA VAL A 109 21.15 -11.89 27.44
C VAL A 109 20.23 -10.82 26.85
N ALA A 110 19.09 -11.24 26.29
CA ALA A 110 18.12 -10.33 25.73
C ALA A 110 16.69 -10.72 26.16
N SER A 111 15.87 -9.74 26.49
CA SER A 111 14.46 -9.95 26.81
C SER A 111 13.60 -8.84 26.24
N LEU A 112 12.39 -9.19 25.77
CA LEU A 112 11.42 -8.23 25.27
C LEU A 112 10.54 -7.74 26.41
N GLN A 113 10.62 -6.46 26.76
CA GLN A 113 9.80 -5.82 27.76
C GLN A 113 8.89 -4.77 27.10
N GLY A 114 7.72 -5.19 26.66
CA GLY A 114 6.77 -4.32 25.96
C GLY A 114 7.31 -3.80 24.62
N LYS A 115 7.74 -2.54 24.55
CA LYS A 115 8.29 -1.88 23.33
C LYS A 115 9.81 -1.72 23.38
N VAL A 116 10.47 -2.32 24.34
CA VAL A 116 11.90 -2.19 24.58
C VAL A 116 12.53 -3.57 24.65
N ILE A 117 13.65 -3.74 23.98
CA ILE A 117 14.50 -4.93 24.11
C ILE A 117 15.55 -4.58 25.18
N ASP A 118 15.52 -5.28 26.29
CA ASP A 118 16.55 -5.22 27.31
C ASP A 118 17.69 -6.18 26.96
N VAL A 119 18.88 -5.66 26.81
CA VAL A 119 20.10 -6.41 26.44
C VAL A 119 21.04 -6.53 27.66
N GLY A 120 20.50 -6.50 28.85
CA GLY A 120 21.26 -6.65 30.09
C GLY A 120 22.30 -5.54 30.26
N VAL A 121 23.57 -5.90 30.35
CA VAL A 121 24.68 -4.94 30.57
C VAL A 121 24.88 -3.92 29.44
N PHE A 122 24.36 -4.20 28.23
CA PHE A 122 24.47 -3.30 27.10
C PHE A 122 23.34 -2.26 27.03
N GLY A 123 22.36 -2.33 27.94
CA GLY A 123 21.30 -1.34 28.06
C GLY A 123 20.01 -1.75 27.35
N GLN A 124 19.19 -0.76 27.04
CA GLN A 124 17.86 -0.95 26.49
C GLN A 124 17.74 -0.36 25.08
N ILE A 125 17.17 -1.12 24.17
CA ILE A 125 16.92 -0.70 22.77
C ILE A 125 15.42 -0.44 22.62
N GLY A 126 15.05 0.84 22.43
CA GLY A 126 13.67 1.23 22.15
C GLY A 126 13.29 0.97 20.70
N ILE A 127 12.13 0.35 20.47
CA ILE A 127 11.63 0.09 19.13
C ILE A 127 10.65 1.20 18.74
N ASP A 128 11.16 2.21 18.04
CA ASP A 128 10.37 3.35 17.58
C ASP A 128 9.43 3.00 16.41
N GLN A 129 8.46 3.88 16.14
CA GLN A 129 7.54 3.73 15.02
C GLN A 129 8.25 3.75 13.65
N ALA A 130 9.32 4.54 13.54
CA ALA A 130 10.16 4.58 12.35
C ALA A 130 10.90 3.27 12.05
N CYS A 131 11.10 2.41 13.07
CA CYS A 131 11.77 1.12 12.95
C CYS A 131 10.84 -0.01 12.49
N SER A 132 9.53 0.25 12.28
CA SER A 132 8.59 -0.79 11.85
C SER A 132 8.91 -1.39 10.48
N GLY A 133 9.60 -0.65 9.61
CA GLY A 133 9.95 -1.14 8.25
C GLY A 133 8.77 -1.34 7.31
N ILE A 134 7.53 -1.10 7.75
CA ILE A 134 6.32 -1.36 6.95
C ILE A 134 6.25 -0.50 5.70
N ASN A 135 6.74 0.74 5.77
CA ASN A 135 6.82 1.62 4.60
C ASN A 135 7.82 1.08 3.56
N GLY A 136 8.94 0.53 4.03
CA GLY A 136 9.93 -0.14 3.17
C GLY A 136 9.36 -1.40 2.52
N LEU A 137 8.60 -2.18 3.28
CA LEU A 137 7.89 -3.35 2.78
C LEU A 137 6.86 -2.97 1.71
N GLN A 138 6.01 -1.97 1.97
CA GLN A 138 5.03 -1.47 0.99
C GLN A 138 5.73 -0.95 -0.27
N ALA A 139 6.77 -0.14 -0.13
CA ALA A 139 7.54 0.37 -1.27
C ALA A 139 8.17 -0.78 -2.10
N SER A 140 8.72 -1.79 -1.45
CA SER A 140 9.28 -2.97 -2.12
C SER A 140 8.22 -3.75 -2.90
N ILE A 141 7.03 -3.95 -2.33
CA ILE A 141 5.90 -4.59 -3.03
C ILE A 141 5.49 -3.77 -4.26
N VAL A 142 5.35 -2.44 -4.13
CA VAL A 142 5.01 -1.54 -5.23
C VAL A 142 6.04 -1.64 -6.35
N VAL A 143 7.33 -1.55 -6.04
CA VAL A 143 8.42 -1.62 -7.01
C VAL A 143 8.46 -2.97 -7.73
N THR A 144 8.35 -4.06 -6.99
CA THR A 144 8.40 -5.42 -7.57
C THR A 144 7.18 -5.73 -8.42
N LEU A 145 5.98 -5.28 -8.05
CA LEU A 145 4.78 -5.39 -8.88
C LEU A 145 4.94 -4.60 -10.18
N PHE A 146 5.49 -3.39 -10.10
CA PHE A 146 5.76 -2.56 -11.28
C PHE A 146 6.71 -3.27 -12.24
N PHE A 147 7.87 -3.69 -11.77
CA PHE A 147 8.85 -4.38 -12.63
C PHE A 147 8.34 -5.72 -13.14
N GLY A 148 7.62 -6.49 -12.33
CA GLY A 148 7.00 -7.73 -12.77
C GLY A 148 6.00 -7.53 -13.92
N HIS A 149 5.31 -6.38 -13.95
CA HIS A 149 4.43 -6.02 -15.06
C HIS A 149 5.21 -5.47 -16.26
N TYR A 150 6.15 -4.57 -16.01
CA TYR A 150 6.95 -3.92 -17.05
C TYR A 150 7.72 -4.93 -17.90
N TYR A 151 8.38 -5.90 -17.26
CA TYR A 151 9.09 -6.99 -17.94
C TYR A 151 8.18 -8.13 -18.41
N ARG A 152 6.87 -8.00 -18.28
CA ARG A 152 5.87 -8.99 -18.70
C ARG A 152 6.12 -10.39 -18.15
N PHE A 153 6.58 -10.49 -16.90
CA PHE A 153 6.80 -11.77 -16.26
C PHE A 153 5.52 -12.59 -16.18
N ARG A 154 5.65 -13.92 -16.24
CA ARG A 154 4.57 -14.85 -15.95
C ARG A 154 4.09 -14.64 -14.51
N TRP A 155 2.83 -14.96 -14.21
CA TRP A 155 2.23 -14.72 -12.91
C TRP A 155 3.04 -15.34 -11.75
N LEU A 156 3.57 -16.57 -11.90
CA LEU A 156 4.46 -17.21 -10.93
C LEU A 156 5.73 -16.39 -10.68
N ASN A 157 6.41 -15.93 -11.73
CA ASN A 157 7.62 -15.15 -11.59
C ASN A 157 7.35 -13.78 -10.93
N ARG A 158 6.15 -13.21 -11.12
CA ARG A 158 5.74 -11.99 -10.42
C ARG A 158 5.56 -12.23 -8.92
N ILE A 159 4.92 -13.34 -8.53
CA ILE A 159 4.78 -13.70 -7.12
C ILE A 159 6.14 -13.93 -6.48
N ILE A 160 7.02 -14.67 -7.15
CA ILE A 160 8.40 -14.90 -6.67
C ILE A 160 9.13 -13.55 -6.51
N LEU A 161 9.03 -12.65 -7.49
CA LEU A 161 9.66 -11.33 -7.44
C LEU A 161 9.16 -10.50 -6.26
N VAL A 162 7.83 -10.47 -6.03
CA VAL A 162 7.23 -9.77 -4.89
C VAL A 162 7.69 -10.38 -3.57
N PHE A 163 7.71 -11.71 -3.48
CA PHE A 163 8.18 -12.42 -2.29
C PHE A 163 9.65 -12.12 -2.00
N CYS A 164 10.52 -12.21 -3.01
CA CYS A 164 11.94 -11.87 -2.86
C CYS A 164 12.14 -10.41 -2.44
N GLY A 165 11.40 -9.48 -3.03
CA GLY A 165 11.46 -8.07 -2.65
C GLY A 165 11.00 -7.83 -1.21
N ALA A 166 9.95 -8.49 -0.78
CA ALA A 166 9.49 -8.44 0.60
C ALA A 166 10.53 -9.00 1.57
N MET A 167 11.13 -10.14 1.25
CA MET A 167 12.19 -10.75 2.08
C MET A 167 13.42 -9.85 2.18
N ILE A 168 13.83 -9.21 1.09
CA ILE A 168 14.93 -8.24 1.08
C ILE A 168 14.58 -7.04 1.97
N ALA A 169 13.37 -6.48 1.85
CA ALA A 169 12.94 -5.37 2.69
C ALA A 169 12.93 -5.73 4.19
N ILE A 170 12.49 -6.94 4.54
CA ILE A 170 12.53 -7.45 5.91
C ILE A 170 13.98 -7.62 6.39
N GLY A 171 14.84 -8.21 5.57
CA GLY A 171 16.25 -8.41 5.90
C GLY A 171 17.00 -7.10 6.16
N PHE A 172 16.78 -6.09 5.30
CA PHE A 172 17.37 -4.75 5.53
C PHE A 172 16.79 -4.06 6.77
N ASN A 173 15.53 -4.29 7.08
CA ASN A 173 14.94 -3.74 8.30
C ASN A 173 15.52 -4.39 9.57
N LEU A 174 15.80 -5.71 9.53
CA LEU A 174 16.47 -6.42 10.63
C LEU A 174 17.93 -5.98 10.82
N ALA A 175 18.63 -5.68 9.73
CA ALA A 175 20.03 -5.26 9.75
C ALA A 175 20.23 -3.78 10.20
N ARG A 176 19.16 -3.00 10.20
CA ARG A 176 19.18 -1.58 10.57
C ARG A 176 19.13 -1.36 12.07
#